data_bc8ba4d99631812512a28b3856e7b3a3
#
_entry.id   bc8ba4d99631812512a28b3856e7b3a3
#
_cell.length_a   1.000
_cell.length_b   1.000
_cell.length_c   1.000
_cell.angle_alpha   90.00
_cell.angle_beta   90.00
_cell.angle_gamma   90.00
#
_symmetry.space_group_name_H-M   'P 1'
#
loop_
_entity.id
_entity.type
_entity.pdbx_description
1 polymer ?
#
loop_
_entity_poly.entity_id
_entity_poly.type
_entity_poly.pdbx_seq_one_letter_code
_entity_poly.pdbx_strand_id
1 'polypeptide(L)'
;LRSEEERHNYPQFHDEDFNVLHLSIATGNMEHILQDIRDKKIETDTIYRLVERMNRQLVTNYRKEYKELFTLLLDRNNYPVVIHCTSGKGRTGIVSALVLAALGVNEEAIMKDYRLSNDYFNIPKASRYAYKLPINSQEAITTIYSAKEDFLNAAKEQIDAEYGSVQAYLKKGIGLSAEEIERLRSILLIDNG
;
A
#
# COMPACT_ATOMS: atom_id res chain seq x y z
N LEU A 1 -1.48 6.89 5.68
CA LEU A 1 -1.65 6.81 4.21
C LEU A 1 -3.14 6.77 3.82
N ARG A 2 -3.98 7.59 4.44
CA ARG A 2 -5.42 7.72 4.10
C ARG A 2 -5.64 8.93 3.21
N SER A 3 -6.69 8.92 2.38
CA SER A 3 -7.16 10.15 1.74
C SER A 3 -7.73 11.13 2.78
N GLU A 4 -7.93 12.40 2.41
CA GLU A 4 -8.58 13.37 3.30
C GLU A 4 -9.99 12.93 3.69
N GLU A 5 -10.75 12.36 2.74
CA GLU A 5 -12.09 11.83 2.96
C GLU A 5 -12.07 10.67 3.97
N GLU A 6 -11.16 9.70 3.78
CA GLU A 6 -11.00 8.57 4.72
C GLU A 6 -10.57 9.05 6.11
N ARG A 7 -9.78 10.12 6.19
CA ARG A 7 -9.38 10.70 7.47
C ARG A 7 -10.56 11.22 8.27
N HIS A 8 -11.56 11.80 7.59
CA HIS A 8 -12.78 12.27 8.25
C HIS A 8 -13.76 11.13 8.61
N ASN A 9 -13.87 10.13 7.74
CA ASN A 9 -14.89 9.09 7.84
C ASN A 9 -14.52 7.90 8.74
N TYR A 10 -13.23 7.72 9.06
CA TYR A 10 -12.76 6.60 9.88
C TYR A 10 -12.09 7.06 11.16
N PRO A 11 -12.24 6.27 12.27
CA PRO A 11 -11.59 6.58 13.53
C PRO A 11 -10.10 6.86 13.33
N GLN A 12 -9.63 7.91 13.97
CA GLN A 12 -8.22 8.27 14.01
C GLN A 12 -7.56 7.62 15.21
N PHE A 13 -6.28 7.32 15.06
CA PHE A 13 -5.46 6.94 16.20
C PHE A 13 -5.16 8.22 16.99
N HIS A 14 -5.58 8.23 18.27
CA HIS A 14 -5.29 9.30 19.20
C HIS A 14 -4.58 8.68 20.40
N ASP A 15 -3.30 8.92 20.47
CA ASP A 15 -2.48 8.54 21.61
C ASP A 15 -1.45 9.66 21.79
N GLU A 16 -1.33 10.19 23.00
CA GLU A 16 -0.43 11.32 23.31
C GLU A 16 1.04 10.96 23.13
N ASP A 17 1.36 9.67 23.17
CA ASP A 17 2.72 9.16 23.00
C ASP A 17 3.16 9.03 21.52
N PHE A 18 2.25 9.31 20.55
CA PHE A 18 2.54 9.15 19.13
C PHE A 18 2.36 10.44 18.34
N ASN A 19 3.40 10.79 17.57
CA ASN A 19 3.29 11.81 16.53
C ASN A 19 2.64 11.24 15.29
N VAL A 20 1.49 11.76 14.87
CA VAL A 20 0.77 11.30 13.68
C VAL A 20 1.09 12.20 12.50
N LEU A 21 1.79 11.64 11.50
CA LEU A 21 1.96 12.28 10.19
C LEU A 21 0.93 11.74 9.20
N HIS A 22 0.19 12.62 8.56
CA HIS A 22 -0.78 12.28 7.53
C HIS A 22 -0.21 12.54 6.14
N LEU A 23 0.06 11.49 5.39
CA LEU A 23 0.36 11.52 3.97
C LEU A 23 -0.89 11.14 3.19
N SER A 24 -1.47 12.10 2.47
CA SER A 24 -2.74 11.90 1.75
C SER A 24 -2.55 11.12 0.47
N ILE A 25 -2.95 9.84 0.49
CA ILE A 25 -2.90 8.94 -0.67
C ILE A 25 -4.30 8.40 -0.94
N ALA A 26 -4.93 8.88 -2.01
CA ALA A 26 -6.27 8.45 -2.43
C ALA A 26 -6.21 7.24 -3.37
N THR A 27 -7.20 6.36 -3.27
CA THR A 27 -7.39 5.19 -4.13
C THR A 27 -8.70 5.26 -4.92
N GLY A 28 -9.16 6.48 -5.23
CA GLY A 28 -10.47 6.70 -5.83
C GLY A 28 -11.62 6.59 -4.81
N ASN A 29 -12.87 6.68 -5.31
CA ASN A 29 -14.05 6.57 -4.46
C ASN A 29 -14.41 5.10 -4.19
N MET A 30 -13.80 4.53 -3.16
CA MET A 30 -14.00 3.13 -2.78
C MET A 30 -15.43 2.85 -2.31
N GLU A 31 -16.10 3.82 -1.67
CA GLU A 31 -17.49 3.65 -1.23
C GLU A 31 -18.43 3.49 -2.43
N HIS A 32 -18.22 4.26 -3.48
CA HIS A 32 -19.01 4.15 -4.71
C HIS A 32 -18.79 2.79 -5.39
N ILE A 33 -17.55 2.31 -5.44
CA ILE A 33 -17.22 0.99 -5.99
C ILE A 33 -17.92 -0.11 -5.18
N LEU A 34 -17.88 -0.05 -3.86
CA LEU A 34 -18.55 -1.01 -3.00
C LEU A 34 -20.08 -0.95 -3.16
N GLN A 35 -20.64 0.24 -3.38
CA GLN A 35 -22.06 0.40 -3.67
C GLN A 35 -22.43 -0.22 -5.02
N ASP A 36 -21.67 0.03 -6.07
CA ASP A 36 -21.90 -0.55 -7.40
C ASP A 36 -21.80 -2.08 -7.39
N ILE A 37 -20.92 -2.66 -6.57
CA ILE A 37 -20.88 -4.12 -6.35
C ILE A 37 -22.17 -4.60 -5.68
N ARG A 38 -22.65 -3.90 -4.65
CA ARG A 38 -23.92 -4.25 -3.97
C ARG A 38 -25.10 -4.20 -4.93
N ASP A 39 -25.12 -3.19 -5.80
CA ASP A 39 -26.17 -2.98 -6.79
C ASP A 39 -26.00 -3.89 -8.02
N LYS A 40 -25.01 -4.77 -8.05
CA LYS A 40 -24.69 -5.69 -9.17
C LYS A 40 -24.38 -4.96 -10.48
N LYS A 41 -23.84 -3.75 -10.42
CA LYS A 41 -23.49 -2.94 -11.58
C LYS A 41 -22.11 -3.23 -12.14
N ILE A 42 -21.24 -3.88 -11.34
CA ILE A 42 -19.84 -4.17 -11.67
C ILE A 42 -19.57 -5.65 -11.51
N GLU A 43 -18.93 -6.24 -12.51
CA GLU A 43 -18.48 -7.61 -12.52
C GLU A 43 -17.09 -7.77 -11.87
N THR A 44 -16.79 -8.99 -11.39
CA THR A 44 -15.51 -9.31 -10.71
C THR A 44 -14.29 -8.96 -11.56
N ASP A 45 -14.30 -9.27 -12.87
CA ASP A 45 -13.19 -8.95 -13.77
C ASP A 45 -12.94 -7.44 -13.92
N THR A 46 -14.00 -6.65 -13.88
CA THR A 46 -13.89 -5.18 -13.91
C THR A 46 -13.25 -4.66 -12.63
N ILE A 47 -13.63 -5.23 -11.48
CA ILE A 47 -13.02 -4.91 -10.18
C ILE A 47 -11.54 -5.29 -10.15
N TYR A 48 -11.19 -6.47 -10.69
CA TYR A 48 -9.81 -6.91 -10.77
C TYR A 48 -8.94 -5.90 -11.51
N ARG A 49 -9.33 -5.53 -12.74
CA ARG A 49 -8.63 -4.53 -13.56
C ARG A 49 -8.60 -3.14 -12.91
N LEU A 50 -9.65 -2.79 -12.16
CA LEU A 50 -9.68 -1.54 -11.41
C LEU A 50 -8.61 -1.51 -10.33
N VAL A 51 -8.49 -2.59 -9.53
CA VAL A 51 -7.47 -2.67 -8.47
C VAL A 51 -6.05 -2.68 -9.04
N GLU A 52 -5.79 -3.39 -10.15
CA GLU A 52 -4.51 -3.31 -10.87
C GLU A 52 -4.18 -1.87 -11.29
N ARG A 53 -5.15 -1.18 -11.91
CA ARG A 53 -4.98 0.23 -12.32
C ARG A 53 -4.69 1.13 -11.11
N MET A 54 -5.40 0.93 -10.01
CA MET A 54 -5.15 1.68 -8.78
C MET A 54 -3.71 1.47 -8.28
N ASN A 55 -3.20 0.24 -8.30
CA ASN A 55 -1.82 -0.04 -7.87
C ASN A 55 -0.78 0.60 -8.80
N ARG A 56 -1.02 0.63 -10.13
CA ARG A 56 -0.18 1.40 -11.08
C ARG A 56 -0.20 2.90 -10.75
N GLN A 57 -1.37 3.46 -10.46
CA GLN A 57 -1.51 4.88 -10.09
C GLN A 57 -0.83 5.22 -8.76
N LEU A 58 -0.80 4.30 -7.80
CA LEU A 58 -0.11 4.53 -6.53
C LEU A 58 1.37 4.83 -6.71
N VAL A 59 2.05 4.17 -7.64
CA VAL A 59 3.48 4.40 -7.87
C VAL A 59 3.77 5.57 -8.83
N THR A 60 2.79 6.05 -9.57
CA THR A 60 2.96 7.20 -10.48
C THR A 60 2.59 8.53 -9.84
N ASN A 61 1.54 8.57 -9.03
CA ASN A 61 0.92 9.82 -8.58
C ASN A 61 1.44 10.33 -7.23
N TYR A 62 2.04 9.47 -6.39
CA TYR A 62 2.34 9.76 -4.99
C TYR A 62 3.84 9.74 -4.65
N ARG A 63 4.68 10.07 -5.62
CA ARG A 63 6.15 10.10 -5.43
C ARG A 63 6.60 11.11 -4.39
N LYS A 64 5.88 12.23 -4.26
CA LYS A 64 6.14 13.25 -3.25
C LYS A 64 5.91 12.73 -1.84
N GLU A 65 4.78 12.08 -1.64
CA GLU A 65 4.36 11.49 -0.37
C GLU A 65 5.33 10.37 0.03
N TYR A 66 5.81 9.60 -0.94
CA TYR A 66 6.85 8.60 -0.69
C TYR A 66 8.20 9.24 -0.33
N LYS A 67 8.61 10.33 -0.99
CA LYS A 67 9.83 11.05 -0.58
C LYS A 67 9.72 11.58 0.85
N GLU A 68 8.58 12.13 1.22
CA GLU A 68 8.33 12.62 2.58
C GLU A 68 8.38 11.47 3.61
N LEU A 69 7.75 10.33 3.28
CA LEU A 69 7.83 9.12 4.11
C LEU A 69 9.29 8.66 4.30
N PHE A 70 10.05 8.53 3.23
CA PHE A 70 11.45 8.12 3.32
C PHE A 70 12.28 9.12 4.12
N THR A 71 12.02 10.42 3.97
CA THR A 71 12.70 11.46 4.77
C THR A 71 12.43 11.28 6.26
N LEU A 72 11.18 10.95 6.63
CA LEU A 72 10.81 10.63 8.02
C LEU A 72 11.55 9.38 8.52
N LEU A 73 11.66 8.33 7.70
CA LEU A 73 12.35 7.09 8.06
C LEU A 73 13.88 7.26 8.22
N LEU A 74 14.46 8.32 7.69
CA LEU A 74 15.89 8.65 7.84
C LEU A 74 16.25 9.27 9.20
N ASP A 75 15.29 9.62 10.04
CA ASP A 75 15.54 10.14 11.39
C ASP A 75 15.27 9.05 12.45
N ARG A 76 16.34 8.65 13.17
CA ARG A 76 16.26 7.67 14.25
C ARG A 76 15.32 8.07 15.40
N ASN A 77 15.10 9.38 15.60
CA ASN A 77 14.22 9.87 16.66
C ASN A 77 12.73 9.60 16.38
N ASN A 78 12.38 9.26 15.15
CA ASN A 78 11.00 8.93 14.78
C ASN A 78 10.60 7.47 15.10
N TYR A 79 11.55 6.62 15.51
CA TYR A 79 11.26 5.21 15.79
C TYR A 79 10.77 4.96 17.22
N PRO A 80 9.86 4.01 17.43
CA PRO A 80 9.29 3.11 16.41
C PRO A 80 8.27 3.79 15.49
N VAL A 81 8.21 3.36 14.22
CA VAL A 81 7.28 3.88 13.20
C VAL A 81 6.25 2.84 12.84
N VAL A 82 4.97 3.25 12.81
CA VAL A 82 3.86 2.44 12.30
C VAL A 82 3.33 3.07 11.02
N ILE A 83 3.32 2.31 9.93
CA ILE A 83 2.78 2.73 8.63
C ILE A 83 1.44 2.04 8.43
N HIS A 84 0.36 2.80 8.27
CA HIS A 84 -0.95 2.24 8.01
C HIS A 84 -1.76 3.04 6.98
N CYS A 85 -2.73 2.39 6.39
CA CYS A 85 -3.82 3.00 5.62
C CYS A 85 -5.17 2.64 6.25
N THR A 86 -6.22 2.43 5.47
CA THR A 86 -7.53 2.02 6.00
C THR A 86 -7.59 0.52 6.32
N SER A 87 -7.13 -0.34 5.39
CA SER A 87 -7.15 -1.81 5.55
C SER A 87 -5.76 -2.45 5.68
N GLY A 88 -4.69 -1.66 5.66
CA GLY A 88 -3.32 -2.14 5.84
C GLY A 88 -2.78 -2.99 4.68
N LYS A 89 -3.36 -2.93 3.47
CA LYS A 89 -2.97 -3.80 2.34
C LYS A 89 -2.42 -3.03 1.14
N GLY A 90 -3.24 -2.41 0.33
CA GLY A 90 -2.81 -1.79 -0.93
C GLY A 90 -1.72 -0.74 -0.72
N ARG A 91 -2.08 0.43 -0.17
CA ARG A 91 -1.15 1.54 0.09
C ARG A 91 -0.02 1.17 1.03
N THR A 92 -0.35 0.51 2.14
CA THR A 92 0.65 0.02 3.09
C THR A 92 1.58 -1.00 2.44
N GLY A 93 1.02 -1.96 1.68
CA GLY A 93 1.81 -2.98 0.99
C GLY A 93 2.78 -2.40 -0.06
N ILE A 94 2.34 -1.40 -0.84
CA ILE A 94 3.25 -0.70 -1.79
C ILE A 94 4.38 0.00 -1.03
N VAL A 95 4.07 0.71 0.04
CA VAL A 95 5.10 1.40 0.84
C VAL A 95 6.06 0.40 1.49
N SER A 96 5.55 -0.69 2.08
CA SER A 96 6.39 -1.75 2.65
C SER A 96 7.30 -2.36 1.59
N ALA A 97 6.77 -2.67 0.40
CA ALA A 97 7.55 -3.20 -0.71
C ALA A 97 8.68 -2.24 -1.15
N LEU A 98 8.40 -0.92 -1.22
CA LEU A 98 9.43 0.08 -1.56
C LEU A 98 10.50 0.20 -0.48
N VAL A 99 10.13 0.16 0.81
CA VAL A 99 11.09 0.16 1.92
C VAL A 99 11.95 -1.10 1.88
N LEU A 100 11.34 -2.28 1.77
CA LEU A 100 12.08 -3.55 1.69
C LEU A 100 13.03 -3.58 0.47
N ALA A 101 12.58 -3.06 -0.69
CA ALA A 101 13.43 -2.94 -1.87
C ALA A 101 14.62 -1.98 -1.66
N ALA A 102 14.43 -0.87 -0.94
CA ALA A 102 15.52 0.05 -0.57
C ALA A 102 16.54 -0.62 0.35
N LEU A 103 16.08 -1.51 1.23
CA LEU A 103 16.94 -2.33 2.10
C LEU A 103 17.68 -3.45 1.35
N GLY A 104 17.32 -3.72 0.11
CA GLY A 104 17.95 -4.78 -0.70
C GLY A 104 17.32 -6.17 -0.52
N VAL A 105 16.11 -6.24 0.04
CA VAL A 105 15.35 -7.50 0.15
C VAL A 105 14.97 -7.97 -1.24
N ASN A 106 15.06 -9.27 -1.50
CA ASN A 106 14.70 -9.85 -2.80
C ASN A 106 13.19 -9.85 -3.06
N GLU A 107 12.81 -9.92 -4.33
CA GLU A 107 11.40 -9.83 -4.78
C GLU A 107 10.51 -10.92 -4.18
N GLU A 108 11.02 -12.12 -4.02
CA GLU A 108 10.27 -13.25 -3.45
C GLU A 108 9.88 -12.98 -1.99
N ALA A 109 10.82 -12.48 -1.19
CA ALA A 109 10.57 -12.13 0.21
C ALA A 109 9.62 -10.94 0.34
N ILE A 110 9.74 -9.94 -0.53
CA ILE A 110 8.81 -8.80 -0.63
C ILE A 110 7.39 -9.27 -0.96
N MET A 111 7.25 -10.15 -1.94
CA MET A 111 5.96 -10.71 -2.32
C MET A 111 5.34 -11.56 -1.20
N LYS A 112 6.17 -12.33 -0.50
CA LYS A 112 5.74 -13.10 0.67
C LYS A 112 5.21 -12.20 1.78
N ASP A 113 5.93 -11.13 2.12
CA ASP A 113 5.50 -10.12 3.10
C ASP A 113 4.16 -9.49 2.69
N TYR A 114 4.03 -9.07 1.45
CA TYR A 114 2.80 -8.48 0.93
C TYR A 114 1.59 -9.40 1.11
N ARG A 115 1.75 -10.70 0.82
CA ARG A 115 0.69 -11.71 0.92
C ARG A 115 0.29 -12.02 2.36
N LEU A 116 1.18 -11.86 3.35
CA LEU A 116 0.87 -12.10 4.77
C LEU A 116 -0.33 -11.29 5.25
N SER A 117 -0.60 -10.14 4.64
CA SER A 117 -1.78 -9.34 4.98
C SER A 117 -3.11 -10.06 4.76
N ASN A 118 -3.17 -11.11 3.92
CA ASN A 118 -4.36 -11.93 3.74
C ASN A 118 -4.67 -12.79 4.96
N ASP A 119 -3.65 -13.23 5.70
CA ASP A 119 -3.79 -14.11 6.86
C ASP A 119 -4.32 -13.35 8.08
N TYR A 120 -4.05 -12.05 8.15
CA TYR A 120 -4.40 -11.19 9.28
C TYR A 120 -5.61 -10.30 9.05
N PHE A 121 -6.11 -10.21 7.81
CA PHE A 121 -7.25 -9.37 7.48
C PHE A 121 -8.56 -10.17 7.43
N ASN A 122 -9.49 -9.85 8.32
CA ASN A 122 -10.78 -10.52 8.39
C ASN A 122 -11.79 -9.85 7.46
N ILE A 123 -11.93 -10.35 6.23
CA ILE A 123 -12.88 -9.85 5.22
C ILE A 123 -14.33 -9.87 5.73
N PRO A 124 -14.86 -10.94 6.33
CA PRO A 124 -16.21 -10.96 6.90
C PRO A 124 -16.45 -9.86 7.94
N LYS A 125 -15.44 -9.53 8.76
CA LYS A 125 -15.56 -8.43 9.74
C LYS A 125 -15.54 -7.05 9.05
N ALA A 126 -14.73 -6.89 8.00
CA ALA A 126 -14.62 -5.64 7.24
C ALA A 126 -15.85 -5.39 6.36
N SER A 127 -16.50 -6.44 5.88
CA SER A 127 -17.67 -6.37 5.01
C SER A 127 -18.82 -7.23 5.56
N ARG A 128 -19.37 -6.82 6.69
CA ARG A 128 -20.41 -7.56 7.47
C ARG A 128 -21.63 -8.00 6.67
N TYR A 129 -21.89 -7.41 5.53
CA TYR A 129 -23.00 -7.71 4.64
C TYR A 129 -22.60 -8.59 3.43
N ALA A 130 -21.31 -8.82 3.20
CA ALA A 130 -20.85 -9.53 2.01
C ALA A 130 -21.48 -10.90 1.85
N TYR A 131 -21.63 -11.66 2.94
CA TYR A 131 -22.24 -12.99 2.93
C TYR A 131 -23.74 -13.01 2.52
N LYS A 132 -24.41 -11.84 2.53
CA LYS A 132 -25.81 -11.71 2.08
C LYS A 132 -25.93 -11.39 0.59
N LEU A 133 -24.82 -11.12 -0.07
CA LEU A 133 -24.78 -10.77 -1.48
C LEU A 133 -24.68 -12.01 -2.37
N PRO A 134 -25.04 -11.92 -3.65
CA PRO A 134 -24.76 -12.96 -4.62
C PRO A 134 -23.26 -13.31 -4.69
N ILE A 135 -22.94 -14.52 -5.11
CA ILE A 135 -21.58 -15.06 -5.10
C ILE A 135 -20.59 -14.17 -5.87
N ASN A 136 -20.98 -13.67 -7.04
CA ASN A 136 -20.13 -12.77 -7.83
C ASN A 136 -19.81 -11.45 -7.10
N SER A 137 -20.76 -10.92 -6.34
CA SER A 137 -20.53 -9.72 -5.51
C SER A 137 -19.62 -10.04 -4.31
N GLN A 138 -19.72 -11.24 -3.74
CA GLN A 138 -18.80 -11.69 -2.69
C GLN A 138 -17.37 -11.84 -3.23
N GLU A 139 -17.20 -12.40 -4.43
CA GLU A 139 -15.90 -12.51 -5.11
C GLU A 139 -15.29 -11.13 -5.41
N ALA A 140 -16.09 -10.19 -5.91
CA ALA A 140 -15.66 -8.81 -6.17
C ALA A 140 -15.18 -8.12 -4.88
N ILE A 141 -15.93 -8.24 -3.78
CA ILE A 141 -15.53 -7.71 -2.46
C ILE A 141 -14.26 -8.39 -1.97
N THR A 142 -14.18 -9.73 -2.07
CA THR A 142 -12.99 -10.46 -1.69
C THR A 142 -11.78 -10.00 -2.48
N THR A 143 -11.93 -9.75 -3.78
CA THR A 143 -10.86 -9.21 -4.64
C THR A 143 -10.34 -7.86 -4.15
N ILE A 144 -11.23 -6.92 -3.82
CA ILE A 144 -10.83 -5.61 -3.27
C ILE A 144 -10.03 -5.76 -1.97
N TYR A 145 -10.43 -6.70 -1.11
CA TYR A 145 -9.80 -6.90 0.19
C TYR A 145 -8.69 -7.95 0.20
N SER A 146 -8.28 -8.48 -0.95
CA SER A 146 -7.16 -9.42 -1.04
C SER A 146 -5.86 -8.72 -1.46
N ALA A 147 -4.74 -9.20 -0.94
CA ALA A 147 -3.41 -8.89 -1.44
C ALA A 147 -3.02 -9.95 -2.47
N LYS A 148 -3.41 -9.73 -3.74
CA LYS A 148 -3.06 -10.63 -4.84
C LYS A 148 -1.72 -10.24 -5.43
N GLU A 149 -0.92 -11.22 -5.83
CA GLU A 149 0.40 -11.01 -6.44
C GLU A 149 0.32 -10.07 -7.65
N ASP A 150 -0.67 -10.25 -8.51
CA ASP A 150 -0.87 -9.42 -9.70
C ASP A 150 -1.04 -7.94 -9.38
N PHE A 151 -1.58 -7.60 -8.21
CA PHE A 151 -1.75 -6.20 -7.81
C PHE A 151 -0.40 -5.53 -7.46
N LEU A 152 0.49 -6.23 -6.77
CA LEU A 152 1.83 -5.72 -6.52
C LEU A 152 2.67 -5.74 -7.80
N ASN A 153 2.53 -6.80 -8.63
CA ASN A 153 3.18 -6.91 -9.92
C ASN A 153 2.76 -5.79 -10.87
N ALA A 154 1.47 -5.41 -10.91
CA ALA A 154 0.99 -4.28 -11.70
C ALA A 154 1.72 -2.97 -11.34
N ALA A 155 1.95 -2.71 -10.04
CA ALA A 155 2.75 -1.57 -9.60
C ALA A 155 4.22 -1.68 -10.05
N LYS A 156 4.83 -2.87 -9.89
CA LYS A 156 6.21 -3.13 -10.33
C LYS A 156 6.37 -2.96 -11.84
N GLU A 157 5.48 -3.53 -12.64
CA GLU A 157 5.49 -3.38 -14.11
C GLU A 157 5.41 -1.91 -14.53
N GLN A 158 4.60 -1.10 -13.85
CA GLN A 158 4.52 0.34 -14.10
C GLN A 158 5.84 1.04 -13.78
N ILE A 159 6.47 0.68 -12.66
CA ILE A 159 7.81 1.17 -12.29
C ILE A 159 8.85 0.76 -13.34
N ASP A 160 8.85 -0.50 -13.74
CA ASP A 160 9.83 -1.03 -14.71
C ASP A 160 9.65 -0.37 -16.08
N ALA A 161 8.41 -0.11 -16.51
CA ALA A 161 8.11 0.59 -17.76
C ALA A 161 8.60 2.04 -17.78
N GLU A 162 8.49 2.77 -16.65
CA GLU A 162 8.87 4.18 -16.56
C GLU A 162 10.35 4.40 -16.21
N TYR A 163 10.92 3.53 -15.37
CA TYR A 163 12.25 3.73 -14.76
C TYR A 163 13.24 2.60 -15.05
N GLY A 164 12.78 1.47 -15.59
CA GLY A 164 13.60 0.30 -15.87
C GLY A 164 13.83 -0.64 -14.69
N SER A 165 13.66 -0.18 -13.45
CA SER A 165 13.76 -1.00 -12.25
C SER A 165 13.25 -0.26 -11.01
N VAL A 166 12.90 -1.01 -9.96
CA VAL A 166 12.53 -0.43 -8.65
C VAL A 166 13.68 0.40 -8.06
N GLN A 167 14.93 -0.03 -8.25
CA GLN A 167 16.10 0.73 -7.78
C GLN A 167 16.25 2.07 -8.49
N ALA A 168 15.99 2.11 -9.80
CA ALA A 168 15.99 3.36 -10.56
C ALA A 168 14.80 4.26 -10.15
N TYR A 169 13.63 3.68 -9.84
CA TYR A 169 12.47 4.40 -9.33
C TYR A 169 12.75 5.05 -7.97
N LEU A 170 13.36 4.32 -7.02
CA LEU A 170 13.73 4.87 -5.72
C LEU A 170 14.65 6.10 -5.89
N LYS A 171 15.62 6.03 -6.80
CA LYS A 171 16.59 7.11 -7.04
C LYS A 171 16.02 8.26 -7.87
N LYS A 172 15.40 7.97 -9.01
CA LYS A 172 14.97 8.99 -9.99
C LYS A 172 13.51 9.39 -9.83
N GLY A 173 12.64 8.46 -9.46
CA GLY A 173 11.21 8.69 -9.26
C GLY A 173 10.90 9.33 -7.91
N ILE A 174 11.37 8.72 -6.83
CA ILE A 174 11.21 9.21 -5.46
C ILE A 174 12.29 10.24 -5.11
N GLY A 175 13.48 10.15 -5.70
CA GLY A 175 14.58 11.09 -5.48
C GLY A 175 15.41 10.77 -4.23
N LEU A 176 15.62 9.48 -3.93
CA LEU A 176 16.53 9.06 -2.86
C LEU A 176 17.97 9.05 -3.34
N SER A 177 18.87 9.70 -2.61
CA SER A 177 20.30 9.60 -2.88
C SER A 177 20.86 8.23 -2.45
N ALA A 178 22.07 7.90 -2.93
CA ALA A 178 22.76 6.68 -2.50
C ALA A 178 23.04 6.72 -0.98
N GLU A 179 23.43 7.89 -0.47
CA GLU A 179 23.72 8.11 0.94
C GLU A 179 22.45 7.96 1.80
N GLU A 180 21.30 8.45 1.31
CA GLU A 180 20.01 8.27 2.00
C GLU A 180 19.63 6.78 2.08
N ILE A 181 19.84 6.02 1.01
CA ILE A 181 19.58 4.56 1.00
C ILE A 181 20.51 3.83 1.99
N GLU A 182 21.81 4.13 1.99
CA GLU A 182 22.75 3.52 2.94
C GLU A 182 22.44 3.94 4.39
N ARG A 183 22.04 5.18 4.62
CA ARG A 183 21.58 5.62 5.95
C ARG A 183 20.33 4.85 6.39
N LEU A 184 19.36 4.65 5.52
CA LEU A 184 18.16 3.84 5.82
C LEU A 184 18.53 2.41 6.21
N ARG A 185 19.46 1.80 5.48
CA ARG A 185 20.00 0.47 5.79
C ARG A 185 20.66 0.44 7.17
N SER A 186 21.51 1.42 7.49
CA SER A 186 22.17 1.51 8.79
C SER A 186 21.20 1.73 9.96
N ILE A 187 19.98 2.22 9.70
CA ILE A 187 18.93 2.40 10.71
C ILE A 187 18.13 1.10 10.91
N LEU A 188 17.78 0.42 9.82
CA LEU A 188 16.80 -0.66 9.82
C LEU A 188 17.39 -2.07 9.74
N LEU A 189 18.64 -2.21 9.32
CA LEU A 189 19.32 -3.51 9.31
C LEU A 189 20.21 -3.64 10.54
N ILE A 190 20.18 -4.83 11.14
CA ILE A 190 21.13 -5.20 12.19
C ILE A 190 22.34 -5.81 11.49
N ASP A 191 23.53 -5.23 11.69
CA ASP A 191 24.77 -5.88 11.30
C ASP A 191 24.93 -7.16 12.14
N ASN A 192 24.58 -8.29 11.56
CA ASN A 192 24.98 -9.59 12.08
C ASN A 192 26.46 -9.79 11.68
N GLY A 193 27.36 -9.18 12.48
CA GLY A 193 28.80 -9.36 12.34
C GLY A 193 29.23 -10.81 12.49
#